data_1b4afe6eed6e791b22b649a4044f5403
#
_entry.id   1b4afe6eed6e791b22b649a4044f5403
#
_cell.length_a   1.000
_cell.length_b   1.000
_cell.length_c   1.000
_cell.angle_alpha   90.00
_cell.angle_beta   90.00
_cell.angle_gamma   90.00
#
_symmetry.space_group_name_H-M   'P 1'
#
loop_
_entity.id
_entity.type
_entity.pdbx_description
1 polymer ?
#
loop_
_entity_poly.entity_id
_entity_poly.type
_entity_poly.pdbx_seq_one_letter_code
_entity_poly.pdbx_strand_id
1 'polypeptide(L)'
;MMLVFAALSVSAKDFVGLWTTVDDETKEKKSVVRIYRHEGMYFGRIVKLFKNSDAVAKLPDSPKILGLDIIWNMEKDGKNLDGGKILDPKKGKVYSCEMWRDGENLIVRGKIAFLGRNQTWLPYKGEPLSQADKLLAPKIPGIK
;
A
#
# COMPACT_ATOMS: atom_id res chain seq x y z
N MET A 1 -23.96 26.27 -13.46
CA MET A 1 -23.61 25.73 -13.36
C MET A 1 -23.05 24.80 -12.96
N MET A 2 -22.66 24.29 -12.47
CA MET A 2 -22.00 23.58 -12.15
C MET A 2 -21.80 22.44 -12.27
N LEU A 3 -21.96 21.86 -12.43
CA LEU A 3 -21.84 20.89 -12.79
C LEU A 3 -20.76 20.17 -12.81
N VAL A 4 -20.01 20.51 -12.80
CA VAL A 4 -18.76 20.11 -12.85
C VAL A 4 -18.30 19.19 -11.90
N PHE A 5 -18.88 19.11 -10.84
CA PHE A 5 -18.45 18.35 -9.82
C PHE A 5 -18.52 16.92 -10.00
N ALA A 6 -19.35 16.47 -10.87
CA ALA A 6 -19.45 15.06 -11.15
C ALA A 6 -18.13 14.51 -11.60
N ALA A 7 -17.38 15.31 -12.29
CA ALA A 7 -16.12 14.84 -12.77
C ALA A 7 -15.17 14.58 -11.65
N LEU A 8 -15.33 15.28 -10.54
CA LEU A 8 -14.45 15.06 -9.44
C LEU A 8 -14.64 13.73 -8.81
N SER A 9 -15.84 13.25 -8.80
CA SER A 9 -16.08 11.98 -8.13
C SER A 9 -15.35 10.84 -8.81
N VAL A 10 -15.01 10.98 -10.08
CA VAL A 10 -14.30 9.92 -10.75
C VAL A 10 -12.89 9.81 -10.21
N SER A 11 -12.29 10.91 -9.81
CA SER A 11 -10.94 10.85 -9.30
C SER A 11 -10.88 10.10 -7.98
N ALA A 12 -12.01 9.88 -7.34
CA ALA A 12 -12.03 9.10 -6.11
C ALA A 12 -11.60 7.65 -6.36
N LYS A 13 -11.46 7.25 -7.61
CA LYS A 13 -10.97 5.91 -7.91
C LYS A 13 -9.45 5.86 -7.99
N ASP A 14 -8.78 6.94 -7.67
CA ASP A 14 -7.33 6.92 -7.67
C ASP A 14 -6.83 6.05 -6.51
N PHE A 15 -5.61 5.58 -6.64
CA PHE A 15 -4.98 4.74 -5.64
C PHE A 15 -4.17 5.56 -4.63
N VAL A 16 -3.76 6.75 -5.00
CA VAL A 16 -2.92 7.60 -4.16
C VAL A 16 -3.69 8.04 -2.93
N GLY A 17 -3.07 7.91 -1.76
CA GLY A 17 -3.67 8.30 -0.52
C GLY A 17 -3.23 7.42 0.63
N LEU A 18 -3.93 7.53 1.75
CA LEU A 18 -3.60 6.79 2.96
C LEU A 18 -4.61 5.65 3.15
N TRP A 19 -4.07 4.48 3.39
CA TRP A 19 -4.87 3.27 3.51
C TRP A 19 -4.54 2.54 4.79
N THR A 20 -5.57 2.13 5.54
CA THR A 20 -5.38 1.31 6.74
C THR A 20 -5.33 -0.15 6.31
N THR A 21 -4.25 -0.82 6.64
CA THR A 21 -4.13 -2.25 6.34
C THR A 21 -4.76 -3.05 7.46
N VAL A 22 -5.40 -4.14 7.08
CA VAL A 22 -6.14 -4.98 8.00
C VAL A 22 -5.69 -6.42 7.78
N ASP A 23 -5.42 -7.11 8.87
CA ASP A 23 -5.09 -8.53 8.79
C ASP A 23 -6.33 -9.28 8.32
N ASP A 24 -6.19 -10.10 7.30
CA ASP A 24 -7.33 -10.76 6.68
C ASP A 24 -7.90 -11.90 7.56
N GLU A 25 -7.14 -12.40 8.50
CA GLU A 25 -7.60 -13.44 9.41
C GLU A 25 -8.20 -12.86 10.69
N THR A 26 -7.47 -11.97 11.36
CA THR A 26 -7.90 -11.45 12.65
C THR A 26 -8.75 -10.19 12.54
N LYS A 27 -8.74 -9.54 11.37
CA LYS A 27 -9.43 -8.27 11.14
C LYS A 27 -8.87 -7.11 11.96
N GLU A 28 -7.68 -7.27 12.50
CA GLU A 28 -7.04 -6.20 13.24
C GLU A 28 -6.37 -5.21 12.32
N LYS A 29 -6.47 -3.94 12.67
CA LYS A 29 -5.74 -2.89 11.95
C LYS A 29 -4.27 -3.02 12.27
N LYS A 30 -3.44 -3.02 11.24
CA LYS A 30 -2.01 -3.24 11.40
C LYS A 30 -1.19 -1.98 11.19
N SER A 31 -1.45 -1.27 10.11
CA SER A 31 -0.62 -0.13 9.73
C SER A 31 -1.40 0.82 8.86
N VAL A 32 -0.81 1.98 8.61
CA VAL A 32 -1.27 2.87 7.55
C VAL A 32 -0.18 2.90 6.49
N VAL A 33 -0.59 2.68 5.25
CA VAL A 33 0.29 2.72 4.10
C VAL A 33 -0.08 3.93 3.24
N ARG A 34 0.89 4.73 2.88
CA ARG A 34 0.68 5.79 1.91
C ARG A 34 1.03 5.25 0.53
N ILE A 35 0.04 5.24 -0.36
CA ILE A 35 0.30 4.95 -1.77
C ILE A 35 0.64 6.27 -2.43
N TYR A 36 1.75 6.32 -3.16
CA TYR A 36 2.22 7.52 -3.83
C TYR A 36 2.84 7.17 -5.18
N ARG A 37 3.00 8.18 -6.00
CA ARG A 37 3.63 8.00 -7.32
C ARG A 37 5.03 8.57 -7.29
N HIS A 38 5.92 7.90 -7.97
CA HIS A 38 7.28 8.37 -8.15
C HIS A 38 7.77 7.89 -9.52
N GLU A 39 8.12 8.84 -10.36
CA GLU A 39 8.60 8.56 -11.72
C GLU A 39 7.66 7.63 -12.49
N GLY A 40 6.38 7.91 -12.37
CA GLY A 40 5.37 7.19 -13.15
C GLY A 40 4.91 5.88 -12.58
N MET A 41 5.55 5.40 -11.52
CA MET A 41 5.16 4.15 -10.88
C MET A 41 4.58 4.43 -9.50
N TYR A 42 3.91 3.43 -8.92
CA TYR A 42 3.28 3.57 -7.63
C TYR A 42 4.02 2.74 -6.59
N PHE A 43 4.06 3.28 -5.38
CA PHE A 43 4.76 2.69 -4.24
C PHE A 43 3.86 2.79 -3.02
N GLY A 44 4.12 1.97 -2.02
CA GLY A 44 3.37 2.03 -0.77
C GLY A 44 4.29 2.02 0.43
N ARG A 45 4.30 3.12 1.18
CA ARG A 45 5.18 3.27 2.35
C ARG A 45 4.39 3.12 3.63
N ILE A 46 4.92 2.36 4.57
CA ILE A 46 4.33 2.29 5.91
C ILE A 46 4.63 3.59 6.63
N VAL A 47 3.60 4.33 6.98
CA VAL A 47 3.74 5.63 7.64
C VAL A 47 3.23 5.60 9.09
N LYS A 48 2.57 4.52 9.49
CA LYS A 48 2.13 4.35 10.87
C LYS A 48 1.95 2.87 11.17
N LEU A 49 2.26 2.47 12.39
CA LEU A 49 1.98 1.13 12.90
C LEU A 49 1.02 1.28 14.07
N PHE A 50 -0.04 0.47 14.08
CA PHE A 50 -1.01 0.54 15.18
C PHE A 50 -0.53 -0.20 16.42
N LYS A 51 0.24 -1.26 16.23
CA LYS A 51 0.83 -2.03 17.32
C LYS A 51 2.26 -2.32 16.95
N ASN A 52 3.12 -2.45 17.96
CA ASN A 52 4.52 -2.82 17.74
C ASN A 52 5.25 -1.85 16.83
N SER A 53 5.39 -0.62 17.31
CA SER A 53 6.10 0.39 16.55
C SER A 53 7.52 -0.02 16.17
N ASP A 54 8.05 -1.04 16.84
CA ASP A 54 9.38 -1.55 16.56
C ASP A 54 9.37 -2.81 15.69
N ALA A 55 8.28 -3.04 14.98
CA ALA A 55 8.18 -4.20 14.10
C ALA A 55 9.31 -4.21 13.08
N VAL A 56 9.86 -5.38 12.85
CA VAL A 56 10.93 -5.57 11.88
C VAL A 56 10.51 -6.63 10.88
N ALA A 57 11.03 -6.52 9.68
CA ALA A 57 10.80 -7.52 8.65
C ALA A 57 11.76 -8.68 8.85
N LYS A 58 11.34 -9.87 8.42
CA LYS A 58 12.19 -11.06 8.45
C LYS A 58 12.98 -11.17 7.17
N LEU A 59 13.77 -10.15 6.90
CA LEU A 59 14.65 -10.12 5.72
C LEU A 59 16.09 -10.01 6.22
N PRO A 60 17.06 -10.24 5.33
CA PRO A 60 18.45 -9.95 5.68
C PRO A 60 18.52 -8.52 6.19
N ASP A 61 19.31 -8.33 7.25
CA ASP A 61 19.48 -7.06 7.93
C ASP A 61 18.27 -6.61 8.75
N SER A 62 17.21 -7.43 8.81
CA SER A 62 16.03 -7.19 9.66
C SER A 62 15.63 -5.71 9.72
N PRO A 63 15.31 -5.09 8.58
CA PRO A 63 14.98 -3.66 8.56
C PRO A 63 13.68 -3.39 9.31
N LYS A 64 13.63 -2.23 9.97
CA LYS A 64 12.37 -1.79 10.57
C LYS A 64 11.45 -1.38 9.44
N ILE A 65 10.17 -1.75 9.56
CA ILE A 65 9.24 -1.52 8.46
C ILE A 65 8.63 -0.13 8.45
N LEU A 66 8.62 0.56 9.57
CA LEU A 66 8.12 1.93 9.59
C LEU A 66 9.05 2.80 8.75
N GLY A 67 8.49 3.47 7.76
CA GLY A 67 9.26 4.30 6.84
C GLY A 67 9.76 3.55 5.61
N LEU A 68 9.49 2.25 5.48
CA LEU A 68 9.88 1.50 4.30
C LEU A 68 8.71 1.33 3.34
N ASP A 69 9.04 1.22 2.07
CA ASP A 69 8.06 0.83 1.07
C ASP A 69 7.88 -0.67 1.15
N ILE A 70 6.65 -1.11 1.36
CA ILE A 70 6.31 -2.53 1.30
C ILE A 70 5.67 -2.88 -0.04
N ILE A 71 5.33 -1.87 -0.84
CA ILE A 71 4.86 -2.07 -2.20
C ILE A 71 5.73 -1.19 -3.09
N TRP A 72 6.16 -1.72 -4.21
CA TRP A 72 6.99 -0.94 -5.12
C TRP A 72 6.80 -1.35 -6.58
N ASN A 73 7.13 -0.39 -7.45
CA ASN A 73 7.14 -0.59 -8.90
C ASN A 73 5.81 -1.03 -9.51
N MET A 74 4.69 -0.56 -8.94
CA MET A 74 3.39 -0.86 -9.51
C MET A 74 3.13 0.03 -10.72
N GLU A 75 2.51 -0.50 -11.74
CA GLU A 75 2.19 0.23 -12.95
C GLU A 75 0.71 0.17 -13.24
N LYS A 76 0.20 1.20 -13.89
CA LYS A 76 -1.20 1.22 -14.28
C LYS A 76 -1.44 0.15 -15.35
N ASP A 77 -2.52 -0.59 -15.18
CA ASP A 77 -2.95 -1.59 -16.13
C ASP A 77 -4.46 -1.48 -16.20
N GLY A 78 -4.94 -0.66 -17.12
CA GLY A 78 -6.37 -0.36 -17.20
C GLY A 78 -6.83 0.32 -15.91
N LYS A 79 -7.76 -0.31 -15.22
CA LYS A 79 -8.30 0.22 -13.97
C LYS A 79 -7.50 -0.23 -12.75
N ASN A 80 -6.55 -1.12 -12.96
CA ASN A 80 -5.79 -1.73 -11.86
C ASN A 80 -4.37 -1.20 -11.80
N LEU A 81 -3.68 -1.58 -10.76
CA LEU A 81 -2.21 -1.48 -10.71
C LEU A 81 -1.68 -2.90 -10.70
N ASP A 82 -0.61 -3.15 -11.42
CA ASP A 82 -0.03 -4.49 -11.53
C ASP A 82 1.47 -4.39 -11.79
N GLY A 83 2.13 -5.51 -11.86
CA GLY A 83 3.53 -5.58 -12.27
C GLY A 83 4.55 -5.30 -11.19
N GLY A 84 4.11 -4.90 -10.01
CA GLY A 84 5.02 -4.61 -8.92
C GLY A 84 5.13 -5.72 -7.91
N LYS A 85 5.67 -5.38 -6.75
CA LYS A 85 5.94 -6.34 -5.68
C LYS A 85 5.38 -5.85 -4.35
N ILE A 86 5.10 -6.80 -3.49
CA ILE A 86 4.70 -6.52 -2.11
C ILE A 86 5.50 -7.40 -1.16
N LEU A 87 5.96 -6.80 -0.07
CA LEU A 87 6.64 -7.50 0.99
C LEU A 87 5.65 -7.88 2.08
N ASP A 88 5.69 -9.14 2.50
CA ASP A 88 5.04 -9.57 3.73
C ASP A 88 6.12 -9.52 4.82
N PRO A 89 6.09 -8.51 5.70
CA PRO A 89 7.17 -8.37 6.67
C PRO A 89 7.19 -9.50 7.69
N LYS A 90 6.02 -10.10 7.96
CA LYS A 90 5.90 -11.15 8.93
C LYS A 90 6.63 -12.41 8.49
N LYS A 91 6.53 -12.72 7.20
CA LYS A 91 7.18 -13.90 6.62
C LYS A 91 8.52 -13.59 5.98
N GLY A 92 8.80 -12.32 5.74
CA GLY A 92 10.00 -11.91 5.01
C GLY A 92 9.97 -12.33 3.56
N LYS A 93 8.78 -12.45 2.98
CA LYS A 93 8.63 -12.88 1.59
C LYS A 93 8.11 -11.77 0.72
N VAL A 94 8.53 -11.80 -0.53
CA VAL A 94 8.10 -10.83 -1.53
C VAL A 94 7.26 -11.56 -2.55
N TYR A 95 6.11 -10.96 -2.86
CA TYR A 95 5.16 -11.53 -3.82
C TYR A 95 4.95 -10.57 -4.96
N SER A 96 4.51 -11.08 -6.09
CA SER A 96 3.98 -10.20 -7.14
C SER A 96 2.71 -9.57 -6.60
N CYS A 97 2.41 -8.35 -7.02
CA CYS A 97 1.31 -7.58 -6.46
C CYS A 97 0.40 -7.04 -7.54
N GLU A 98 -0.88 -7.10 -7.25
CA GLU A 98 -1.91 -6.48 -8.07
C GLU A 98 -2.87 -5.75 -7.14
N MET A 99 -3.39 -4.62 -7.58
CA MET A 99 -4.32 -3.84 -6.77
C MET A 99 -5.46 -3.31 -7.61
N TRP A 100 -6.63 -3.21 -7.00
CA TRP A 100 -7.77 -2.58 -7.66
C TRP A 100 -8.69 -1.98 -6.61
N ARG A 101 -9.54 -1.07 -7.06
CA ARG A 101 -10.50 -0.44 -6.17
C ARG A 101 -11.78 -1.24 -6.14
N ASP A 102 -12.37 -1.35 -4.95
CA ASP A 102 -13.66 -1.97 -4.74
C ASP A 102 -14.47 -0.99 -3.90
N GLY A 103 -15.25 -0.15 -4.56
CA GLY A 103 -15.92 0.95 -3.89
C GLY A 103 -14.91 1.90 -3.28
N GLU A 104 -15.02 2.13 -1.98
CA GLU A 104 -14.09 2.99 -1.27
C GLU A 104 -12.84 2.26 -0.84
N ASN A 105 -12.84 0.95 -0.93
CA ASN A 105 -11.73 0.14 -0.44
C ASN A 105 -10.70 -0.13 -1.51
N LEU A 106 -9.55 -0.58 -1.08
CA LEU A 106 -8.46 -0.99 -1.95
C LEU A 106 -8.23 -2.48 -1.73
N ILE A 107 -8.30 -3.25 -2.82
CA ILE A 107 -7.97 -4.66 -2.73
C ILE A 107 -6.52 -4.83 -3.15
N VAL A 108 -5.75 -5.51 -2.32
CA VAL A 108 -4.33 -5.76 -2.55
C VAL A 108 -4.12 -7.27 -2.60
N ARG A 109 -3.64 -7.75 -3.72
CA ARG A 109 -3.45 -9.18 -3.93
C ARG A 109 -1.97 -9.49 -4.07
N GLY A 110 -1.46 -10.35 -3.18
CA GLY A 110 -0.13 -10.90 -3.32
C GLY A 110 -0.22 -12.25 -4.02
N LYS A 111 0.66 -12.50 -4.97
CA LYS A 111 0.60 -13.71 -5.78
C LYS A 111 1.93 -14.41 -5.87
N ILE A 112 1.90 -15.74 -5.83
CA ILE A 112 3.02 -16.59 -6.21
C ILE A 112 2.46 -17.51 -7.28
N ALA A 113 3.00 -17.44 -8.49
CA ALA A 113 2.49 -18.17 -9.65
C ALA A 113 1.01 -17.82 -9.84
N PHE A 114 0.11 -18.81 -9.86
CA PHE A 114 -1.31 -18.56 -10.03
C PHE A 114 -2.06 -18.50 -8.69
N LEU A 115 -1.35 -18.72 -7.58
CA LEU A 115 -1.98 -18.63 -6.27
C LEU A 115 -1.92 -17.19 -5.79
N GLY A 116 -2.98 -16.74 -5.17
CA GLY A 116 -3.03 -15.37 -4.66
C GLY A 116 -3.89 -15.25 -3.43
N ARG A 117 -3.66 -14.17 -2.70
CA ARG A 117 -4.40 -13.89 -1.48
C ARG A 117 -4.73 -12.42 -1.46
N ASN A 118 -6.00 -12.10 -1.26
CA ASN A 118 -6.48 -10.73 -1.24
C ASN A 118 -6.56 -10.19 0.17
N GLN A 119 -6.18 -8.93 0.31
CA GLN A 119 -6.43 -8.17 1.52
C GLN A 119 -7.28 -6.98 1.13
N THR A 120 -8.19 -6.58 2.01
CA THR A 120 -8.98 -5.38 1.81
C THR A 120 -8.43 -4.30 2.72
N TRP A 121 -7.95 -3.22 2.12
CA TRP A 121 -7.43 -2.08 2.85
C TRP A 121 -8.48 -0.98 2.84
N LEU A 122 -8.65 -0.30 3.97
CA LEU A 122 -9.68 0.69 4.16
C LEU A 122 -9.12 2.09 4.04
N PRO A 123 -9.90 3.07 3.61
CA PRO A 123 -9.44 4.45 3.65
C PRO A 123 -9.05 4.82 5.09
N TYR A 124 -7.93 5.50 5.25
CA TYR A 124 -7.53 5.92 6.58
C TYR A 124 -8.38 7.11 7.01
N LYS A 125 -8.97 7.02 8.18
CA LYS A 125 -9.85 8.06 8.72
C LYS A 125 -9.40 8.56 10.08
N GLY A 126 -8.13 8.44 10.40
CA GLY A 126 -7.62 8.90 11.66
C GLY A 126 -7.10 10.33 11.59
N GLU A 127 -6.31 10.69 12.58
CA GLU A 127 -5.73 12.03 12.64
C GLU A 127 -4.72 12.22 11.52
N PRO A 128 -4.51 13.47 11.07
CA PRO A 128 -3.53 13.73 10.03
C PRO A 128 -2.15 13.21 10.42
N LEU A 129 -1.44 12.66 9.45
CA LEU A 129 -0.10 12.12 9.65
C LEU A 129 0.87 13.05 8.93
N SER A 130 1.51 13.95 9.67
CA SER A 130 2.36 14.96 9.06
C SER A 130 3.48 14.39 8.21
N GLN A 131 3.98 13.23 8.56
CA GLN A 131 5.04 12.60 7.79
C GLN A 131 4.55 12.04 6.46
N ALA A 132 3.26 11.76 6.37
CA ALA A 132 2.72 11.13 5.18
C ALA A 132 2.70 12.07 3.97
N ASP A 133 2.72 13.36 4.21
CA ASP A 133 2.64 14.33 3.12
C ASP A 133 4.00 14.77 2.59
N LYS A 134 5.08 14.30 3.19
CA LYS A 134 6.40 14.70 2.73
C LYS A 134 6.73 14.03 1.41
N LEU A 135 7.43 14.75 0.57
CA LEU A 135 7.88 14.19 -0.68
C LEU A 135 8.81 13.02 -0.39
N LEU A 136 8.57 11.92 -1.04
CA LEU A 136 9.29 10.71 -0.74
C LEU A 136 10.10 10.23 -1.92
N ALA A 137 11.29 9.78 -1.63
CA ALA A 137 12.03 8.94 -2.55
C ALA A 137 11.78 7.50 -2.10
N PRO A 138 11.71 6.55 -3.01
CA PRO A 138 11.46 5.16 -2.62
C PRO A 138 12.53 4.61 -1.67
N LYS A 139 12.06 3.84 -0.70
CA LYS A 139 12.93 3.16 0.26
C LYS A 139 12.55 1.69 0.27
N ILE A 140 12.93 1.01 -0.79
CA ILE A 140 12.61 -0.40 -0.98
C ILE A 140 13.55 -1.23 -0.11
N PRO A 141 13.02 -2.25 0.60
CA PRO A 141 13.89 -3.12 1.39
C PRO A 141 14.95 -3.77 0.51
N GLY A 142 16.12 -3.98 1.08
CA GLY A 142 17.22 -4.57 0.33
C GLY A 142 16.99 -6.03 0.01
N ILE A 143 16.39 -6.29 -1.13
CA ILE A 143 16.09 -7.63 -1.60
C ILE A 143 16.78 -7.84 -2.92
N LYS A 144 17.33 -8.99 -3.09
CA LYS A 144 18.03 -9.32 -4.32
C LYS A 144 17.28 -10.34 -5.13
#